data_fc8d96743a77f0b8ed4ecde1e66e2202
#
_entry.id   fc8d96743a77f0b8ed4ecde1e66e2202
#
_cell.length_a   1.000
_cell.length_b   1.000
_cell.length_c   1.000
_cell.angle_alpha   90.00
_cell.angle_beta   90.00
_cell.angle_gamma   90.00
#
_symmetry.space_group_name_H-M   'P 1'
#
loop_
_entity.id
_entity.type
_entity.pdbx_description
1 polymer ?
#
loop_
_entity_poly.entity_id
_entity_poly.type
_entity_poly.pdbx_seq_one_letter_code
_entity_poly.pdbx_strand_id
1 'polypeptide(L)'
;WYTSYVLLFNMLVGPVFAAGTITNERERQTLELLLTTTLTPWQILSGKLTSSLRISIVLTSFLVWPLLLAWLLPPWTYWNDTLTIVAYLAIILITALTTTTIATFCSVIFRRTPVSMMTAYLVIILLFALPIAVKVFADVFRPDDPSTLQLRDYLFVSPFAASFSLPLVAEASTETLTQPLWAAHTTAAFLGFYFVLDIVLLGFIMWLFSVRWRVAL
;
A
#
# COMPACT_ATOMS: atom_id res chain seq x y z
N TRP A 1 3.15 10.48 -13.67
CA TRP A 1 1.99 11.19 -13.15
C TRP A 1 0.77 10.28 -13.01
N TYR A 2 0.42 9.47 -14.03
CA TYR A 2 -0.75 8.60 -13.99
C TYR A 2 -0.67 7.55 -12.86
N THR A 3 0.47 6.90 -12.69
CA THR A 3 0.71 5.93 -11.61
C THR A 3 0.53 6.54 -10.23
N SER A 4 0.98 7.79 -10.03
CA SER A 4 0.76 8.51 -8.77
C SER A 4 -0.72 8.76 -8.50
N TYR A 5 -1.50 9.05 -9.54
CA TYR A 5 -2.95 9.18 -9.43
C TYR A 5 -3.61 7.86 -9.01
N VAL A 6 -3.20 6.74 -9.62
CA VAL A 6 -3.70 5.40 -9.26
C VAL A 6 -3.34 5.04 -7.82
N LEU A 7 -2.11 5.37 -7.39
CA LEU A 7 -1.67 5.15 -6.01
C LEU A 7 -2.48 5.99 -5.01
N LEU A 8 -2.72 7.26 -5.33
CA LEU A 8 -3.53 8.14 -4.49
C LEU A 8 -4.97 7.63 -4.37
N PHE A 9 -5.56 7.20 -5.48
CA PHE A 9 -6.89 6.61 -5.49
C PHE A 9 -6.95 5.35 -4.62
N ASN A 10 -5.95 4.48 -4.75
CA ASN A 10 -5.85 3.25 -3.95
C ASN A 10 -5.71 3.54 -2.45
N MET A 11 -4.92 4.56 -2.10
CA MET A 11 -4.76 5.05 -0.75
C MET A 11 -6.07 5.55 -0.13
N LEU A 12 -6.97 6.15 -0.95
CA LEU A 12 -8.26 6.63 -0.50
C LEU A 12 -9.30 5.51 -0.38
N VAL A 13 -9.33 4.61 -1.36
CA VAL A 13 -10.38 3.58 -1.47
C VAL A 13 -10.15 2.41 -0.51
N GLY A 14 -8.91 1.96 -0.35
CA GLY A 14 -8.57 0.82 0.50
C GLY A 14 -9.14 0.92 1.92
N PRO A 15 -8.88 2.01 2.66
CA PRO A 15 -9.37 2.17 4.02
C PRO A 15 -10.89 2.26 4.15
N VAL A 16 -11.58 2.84 3.15
CA VAL A 16 -13.06 2.98 3.20
C VAL A 16 -13.73 1.63 3.38
N PHE A 17 -13.31 0.64 2.62
CA PHE A 17 -13.92 -0.69 2.66
C PHE A 17 -13.36 -1.58 3.78
N ALA A 18 -12.09 -1.39 4.13
CA ALA A 18 -11.43 -2.26 5.09
C ALA A 18 -11.61 -1.82 6.55
N ALA A 19 -11.62 -0.52 6.84
CA ALA A 19 -11.71 0.01 8.21
C ALA A 19 -13.06 -0.29 8.90
N GLY A 20 -14.12 -0.51 8.12
CA GLY A 20 -15.45 -0.86 8.64
C GLY A 20 -15.70 -2.35 8.82
N THR A 21 -14.82 -3.22 8.36
CA THR A 21 -15.09 -4.67 8.25
C THR A 21 -15.42 -5.35 9.58
N ILE A 22 -14.77 -4.98 10.65
CA ILE A 22 -14.97 -5.56 11.99
C ILE A 22 -15.74 -4.58 12.89
N THR A 23 -15.43 -3.29 12.80
CA THR A 23 -16.08 -2.26 13.62
C THR A 23 -17.58 -2.17 13.35
N ASN A 24 -18.01 -2.28 12.09
CA ASN A 24 -19.42 -2.23 11.71
C ASN A 24 -20.22 -3.41 12.31
N GLU A 25 -19.66 -4.62 12.35
CA GLU A 25 -20.30 -5.76 13.02
C GLU A 25 -20.35 -5.59 14.53
N ARG A 26 -19.33 -4.97 15.10
CA ARG A 26 -19.29 -4.65 16.52
C ARG A 26 -20.34 -3.59 16.88
N GLU A 27 -20.51 -2.57 16.07
CA GLU A 27 -21.54 -1.53 16.25
C GLU A 27 -22.96 -2.10 16.10
N ARG A 28 -23.15 -3.10 15.22
CA ARG A 28 -24.43 -3.80 15.02
C ARG A 28 -24.67 -4.93 16.01
N GLN A 29 -23.75 -5.20 16.94
CA GLN A 29 -23.80 -6.30 17.90
C GLN A 29 -23.91 -7.70 17.26
N THR A 30 -23.59 -7.82 15.98
CA THR A 30 -23.60 -9.09 15.24
C THR A 30 -22.31 -9.90 15.42
N LEU A 31 -21.28 -9.26 15.97
CA LEU A 31 -19.98 -9.91 16.22
C LEU A 31 -20.13 -11.07 17.21
N GLU A 32 -20.95 -10.93 18.26
CA GLU A 32 -21.18 -11.97 19.25
C GLU A 32 -21.87 -13.19 18.63
N LEU A 33 -22.83 -12.99 17.74
CA LEU A 33 -23.48 -14.06 16.99
C LEU A 33 -22.48 -14.79 16.07
N LEU A 34 -21.54 -14.05 15.47
CA LEU A 34 -20.49 -14.65 14.64
C LEU A 34 -19.54 -15.51 15.50
N LEU A 35 -19.35 -15.14 16.76
CA LEU A 35 -18.52 -15.83 17.74
C LEU A 35 -19.11 -17.15 18.22
N THR A 36 -20.44 -17.30 18.20
CA THR A 36 -21.10 -18.55 18.55
C THR A 36 -21.06 -19.59 17.45
N THR A 37 -20.58 -19.21 16.25
CA THR A 37 -20.39 -20.16 15.15
C THR A 37 -19.13 -21.01 15.34
N THR A 38 -19.09 -22.17 14.71
CA THR A 38 -17.94 -23.10 14.74
C THR A 38 -16.74 -22.64 13.92
N LEU A 39 -16.77 -21.39 13.41
CA LEU A 39 -15.70 -20.83 12.58
C LEU A 39 -14.48 -20.46 13.42
N THR A 40 -13.30 -20.75 12.90
CA THR A 40 -12.05 -20.34 13.54
C THR A 40 -11.81 -18.84 13.35
N PRO A 41 -11.14 -18.17 14.31
CA PRO A 41 -10.80 -16.73 14.19
C PRO A 41 -10.08 -16.37 12.90
N TRP A 42 -9.23 -17.29 12.42
CA TRP A 42 -8.51 -17.15 11.16
C TRP A 42 -9.43 -17.12 9.94
N GLN A 43 -10.41 -18.02 9.90
CA GLN A 43 -11.37 -18.07 8.79
C GLN A 43 -12.19 -16.79 8.68
N ILE A 44 -12.61 -16.23 9.81
CA ILE A 44 -13.37 -14.99 9.86
C ILE A 44 -12.49 -13.81 9.39
N LEU A 45 -11.29 -13.69 9.91
CA LEU A 45 -10.39 -12.60 9.59
C LEU A 45 -9.93 -12.66 8.12
N SER A 46 -9.52 -13.84 7.64
CA SER A 46 -9.08 -14.04 6.26
C SER A 46 -10.22 -13.81 5.26
N GLY A 47 -11.44 -14.24 5.59
CA GLY A 47 -12.63 -13.97 4.77
C GLY A 47 -12.91 -12.47 4.63
N LYS A 48 -12.79 -11.71 5.73
CA LYS A 48 -13.00 -10.26 5.74
C LYS A 48 -11.91 -9.51 5.01
N LEU A 49 -10.66 -9.87 5.26
CA LEU A 49 -9.53 -9.30 4.53
C LEU A 49 -9.65 -9.56 3.02
N THR A 50 -9.98 -10.78 2.64
CA THR A 50 -10.15 -11.15 1.23
C THR A 50 -11.33 -10.40 0.60
N SER A 51 -12.41 -10.18 1.33
CA SER A 51 -13.57 -9.42 0.84
C SER A 51 -13.22 -7.96 0.59
N SER A 52 -12.55 -7.29 1.53
CA SER A 52 -12.11 -5.90 1.38
C SER A 52 -11.07 -5.74 0.28
N LEU A 53 -10.13 -6.69 0.17
CA LEU A 53 -9.14 -6.73 -0.91
C LEU A 53 -9.79 -6.89 -2.29
N ARG A 54 -10.79 -7.77 -2.43
CA ARG A 54 -11.50 -7.94 -3.71
C ARG A 54 -12.10 -6.63 -4.20
N ILE A 55 -12.76 -5.89 -3.32
CA ILE A 55 -13.36 -4.59 -3.68
C ILE A 55 -12.27 -3.59 -4.10
N SER A 56 -11.19 -3.50 -3.33
CA SER A 56 -10.06 -2.63 -3.64
C SER A 56 -9.40 -2.99 -4.97
N ILE A 57 -9.16 -4.27 -5.23
CA ILE A 57 -8.56 -4.76 -6.48
C ILE A 57 -9.47 -4.49 -7.68
N VAL A 58 -10.77 -4.75 -7.57
CA VAL A 58 -11.73 -4.50 -8.66
C VAL A 58 -11.75 -3.01 -9.01
N LEU A 59 -11.85 -2.12 -8.02
CA LEU A 59 -11.85 -0.67 -8.26
C LEU A 59 -10.51 -0.19 -8.85
N THR A 60 -9.40 -0.70 -8.34
CA THR A 60 -8.07 -0.36 -8.84
C THR A 60 -7.86 -0.90 -10.26
N SER A 61 -8.43 -2.06 -10.62
CA SER A 61 -8.29 -2.65 -11.95
C SER A 61 -8.84 -1.73 -13.06
N PHE A 62 -9.91 -1.00 -12.78
CA PHE A 62 -10.42 -0.01 -13.75
C PHE A 62 -9.41 1.10 -14.05
N LEU A 63 -8.62 1.51 -13.06
CA LEU A 63 -7.57 2.51 -13.25
C LEU A 63 -6.28 1.92 -13.84
N VAL A 64 -6.05 0.62 -13.68
CA VAL A 64 -4.89 -0.05 -14.30
C VAL A 64 -5.10 -0.28 -15.80
N TRP A 65 -6.36 -0.34 -16.26
CA TRP A 65 -6.68 -0.62 -17.66
C TRP A 65 -6.01 0.32 -18.69
N PRO A 66 -5.99 1.64 -18.50
CA PRO A 66 -5.27 2.54 -19.42
C PRO A 66 -3.76 2.26 -19.47
N LEU A 67 -3.17 1.80 -18.38
CA LEU A 67 -1.76 1.42 -18.34
C LEU A 67 -1.49 0.15 -19.14
N LEU A 68 -2.40 -0.82 -19.08
CA LEU A 68 -2.36 -2.02 -19.91
C LEU A 68 -2.62 -1.72 -21.38
N LEU A 69 -3.55 -0.80 -21.69
CA LEU A 69 -3.80 -0.35 -23.06
C LEU A 69 -2.58 0.37 -23.64
N ALA A 70 -1.91 1.20 -22.86
CA ALA A 70 -0.68 1.87 -23.28
C ALA A 70 0.44 0.87 -23.59
N TRP A 71 0.46 -0.29 -22.95
CA TRP A 71 1.38 -1.38 -23.26
C TRP A 71 0.98 -2.16 -24.53
N LEU A 72 -0.34 -2.29 -24.78
CA LEU A 72 -0.84 -3.04 -25.93
C LEU A 72 -0.78 -2.23 -27.25
N LEU A 73 -0.83 -0.90 -27.16
CA LEU A 73 -0.69 -0.01 -28.31
C LEU A 73 0.76 -0.05 -28.83
N PRO A 74 0.99 0.10 -30.17
CA PRO A 74 2.27 -0.25 -30.80
C PRO A 74 3.46 0.40 -30.11
N PRO A 75 4.51 -0.38 -29.83
CA PRO A 75 5.57 -0.08 -28.85
C PRO A 75 6.66 0.88 -29.36
N TRP A 76 6.48 1.50 -30.54
CA TRP A 76 7.56 2.22 -31.22
C TRP A 76 8.03 3.49 -30.50
N THR A 77 7.29 3.97 -29.50
CA THR A 77 7.57 5.31 -28.95
C THR A 77 7.77 5.40 -27.44
N TYR A 78 7.20 4.51 -26.61
CA TYR A 78 7.16 4.81 -25.17
C TYR A 78 7.46 3.67 -24.18
N TRP A 79 7.33 2.37 -24.55
CA TRP A 79 7.31 1.32 -23.55
C TRP A 79 8.08 0.06 -24.04
N ASN A 80 9.39 0.16 -24.09
CA ASN A 80 10.21 -0.98 -24.51
C ASN A 80 10.47 -1.99 -23.37
N ASP A 81 10.05 -1.68 -22.14
CA ASP A 81 10.43 -2.46 -20.97
C ASP A 81 9.20 -3.06 -20.27
N THR A 82 8.88 -4.31 -20.60
CA THR A 82 7.84 -5.11 -19.93
C THR A 82 8.09 -5.20 -18.42
N LEU A 83 9.34 -5.20 -18.00
CA LEU A 83 9.75 -5.27 -16.59
C LEU A 83 9.30 -4.02 -15.82
N THR A 84 9.38 -2.85 -16.44
CA THR A 84 8.91 -1.58 -15.84
C THR A 84 7.41 -1.61 -15.57
N ILE A 85 6.61 -2.15 -16.50
CA ILE A 85 5.16 -2.26 -16.32
C ILE A 85 4.81 -3.25 -15.21
N VAL A 86 5.49 -4.40 -15.19
CA VAL A 86 5.32 -5.39 -14.11
C VAL A 86 5.67 -4.77 -12.76
N ALA A 87 6.74 -3.96 -12.69
CA ALA A 87 7.13 -3.26 -11.47
C ALA A 87 6.05 -2.25 -11.02
N TYR A 88 5.46 -1.47 -11.94
CA TYR A 88 4.34 -0.59 -11.61
C TYR A 88 3.12 -1.34 -11.08
N LEU A 89 2.76 -2.44 -11.73
CA LEU A 89 1.65 -3.29 -11.28
C LEU A 89 1.92 -3.89 -9.90
N ALA A 90 3.15 -4.32 -9.63
CA ALA A 90 3.56 -4.84 -8.35
C ALA A 90 3.49 -3.77 -7.24
N ILE A 91 3.94 -2.53 -7.52
CA ILE A 91 3.84 -1.40 -6.58
C ILE A 91 2.36 -1.11 -6.26
N ILE A 92 1.50 -1.04 -7.27
CA ILE A 92 0.07 -0.77 -7.08
C ILE A 92 -0.57 -1.89 -6.24
N LEU A 93 -0.26 -3.14 -6.53
CA LEU A 93 -0.85 -4.30 -5.85
C LEU A 93 -0.40 -4.38 -4.39
N ILE A 94 0.90 -4.21 -4.11
CA ILE A 94 1.41 -4.23 -2.73
C ILE A 94 0.87 -3.05 -1.93
N THR A 95 0.73 -1.87 -2.56
CA THR A 95 0.14 -0.69 -1.90
C THR A 95 -1.32 -0.92 -1.55
N ALA A 96 -2.11 -1.57 -2.44
CA ALA A 96 -3.49 -1.95 -2.16
C ALA A 96 -3.58 -2.93 -0.99
N LEU A 97 -2.69 -3.91 -0.95
CA LEU A 97 -2.62 -4.89 0.14
C LEU A 97 -2.29 -4.20 1.46
N THR A 98 -1.27 -3.34 1.48
CA THR A 98 -0.84 -2.65 2.70
C THR A 98 -1.90 -1.68 3.24
N THR A 99 -2.56 -0.91 2.37
CA THR A 99 -3.63 0.00 2.80
C THR A 99 -4.81 -0.75 3.39
N THR A 100 -5.18 -1.90 2.83
CA THR A 100 -6.26 -2.74 3.37
C THR A 100 -5.86 -3.46 4.65
N THR A 101 -4.62 -3.92 4.79
CA THR A 101 -4.11 -4.53 6.04
C THR A 101 -4.02 -3.51 7.17
N ILE A 102 -3.53 -2.30 6.93
CA ILE A 102 -3.51 -1.22 7.93
C ILE A 102 -4.94 -0.88 8.36
N ALA A 103 -5.87 -0.75 7.42
CA ALA A 103 -7.25 -0.40 7.72
C ALA A 103 -7.98 -1.52 8.51
N THR A 104 -7.75 -2.79 8.17
CA THR A 104 -8.28 -3.92 8.95
C THR A 104 -7.65 -3.99 10.34
N PHE A 105 -6.36 -3.68 10.46
CA PHE A 105 -5.69 -3.57 11.75
C PHE A 105 -6.35 -2.52 12.65
N CYS A 106 -6.60 -1.32 12.11
CA CYS A 106 -7.34 -0.27 12.83
C CYS A 106 -8.76 -0.73 13.21
N SER A 107 -9.44 -1.47 12.30
CA SER A 107 -10.77 -2.00 12.57
C SER A 107 -10.82 -3.00 13.73
N VAL A 108 -9.75 -3.76 13.97
CA VAL A 108 -9.64 -4.67 15.12
C VAL A 108 -9.42 -3.92 16.42
N ILE A 109 -8.63 -2.84 16.39
CA ILE A 109 -8.27 -2.06 17.59
C ILE A 109 -9.44 -1.21 18.08
N PHE A 110 -10.03 -0.44 17.17
CA PHE A 110 -11.05 0.53 17.53
C PHE A 110 -12.46 -0.07 17.59
N ARG A 111 -13.32 0.55 18.38
CA ARG A 111 -14.69 0.10 18.56
C ARG A 111 -15.69 0.84 17.66
N ARG A 112 -15.33 2.02 17.17
CA ARG A 112 -16.18 2.88 16.34
C ARG A 112 -15.62 3.00 14.94
N THR A 113 -16.46 2.79 13.93
CA THR A 113 -16.09 2.85 12.51
C THR A 113 -15.46 4.20 12.11
N PRO A 114 -16.01 5.38 12.48
CA PRO A 114 -15.38 6.63 12.10
C PRO A 114 -13.97 6.82 12.67
N VAL A 115 -13.75 6.39 13.93
CA VAL A 115 -12.43 6.48 14.56
C VAL A 115 -11.43 5.55 13.87
N SER A 116 -11.86 4.33 13.54
CA SER A 116 -11.04 3.37 12.79
C SER A 116 -10.60 3.92 11.44
N MET A 117 -11.55 4.52 10.69
CA MET A 117 -11.27 5.15 9.40
C MET A 117 -10.27 6.30 9.52
N MET A 118 -10.53 7.26 10.43
CA MET A 118 -9.66 8.42 10.61
C MET A 118 -8.25 8.00 10.99
N THR A 119 -8.12 7.03 11.89
CA THR A 119 -6.81 6.54 12.33
C THR A 119 -6.09 5.78 11.19
N ALA A 120 -6.81 4.98 10.41
CA ALA A 120 -6.25 4.30 9.25
C ALA A 120 -5.69 5.30 8.22
N TYR A 121 -6.46 6.34 7.88
CA TYR A 121 -5.99 7.40 6.99
C TYR A 121 -4.77 8.13 7.55
N LEU A 122 -4.78 8.47 8.85
CA LEU A 122 -3.65 9.13 9.48
C LEU A 122 -2.38 8.28 9.39
N VAL A 123 -2.46 6.99 9.71
CA VAL A 123 -1.31 6.07 9.61
C VAL A 123 -0.82 5.95 8.18
N ILE A 124 -1.71 5.82 7.20
CA ILE A 124 -1.35 5.70 5.79
C ILE A 124 -0.69 6.98 5.28
N ILE A 125 -1.25 8.15 5.61
CA ILE A 125 -0.65 9.45 5.24
C ILE A 125 0.73 9.61 5.86
N LEU A 126 0.89 9.30 7.15
CA LEU A 126 2.19 9.35 7.80
C LEU A 126 3.19 8.39 7.15
N LEU A 127 2.78 7.17 6.84
CA LEU A 127 3.67 6.18 6.26
C LEU A 127 4.11 6.55 4.83
N PHE A 128 3.20 7.06 3.99
CA PHE A 128 3.46 7.28 2.57
C PHE A 128 3.93 8.70 2.25
N ALA A 129 3.36 9.71 2.91
CA ALA A 129 3.65 11.11 2.61
C ALA A 129 4.80 11.68 3.45
N LEU A 130 5.00 11.19 4.68
CA LEU A 130 6.04 11.70 5.56
C LEU A 130 7.46 11.59 4.97
N PRO A 131 7.88 10.46 4.36
CA PRO A 131 9.23 10.37 3.78
C PRO A 131 9.46 11.41 2.68
N ILE A 132 8.45 11.66 1.84
CA ILE A 132 8.55 12.68 0.78
C ILE A 132 8.60 14.08 1.39
N ALA A 133 7.73 14.35 2.37
CA ALA A 133 7.70 15.66 3.04
C ALA A 133 9.04 15.98 3.71
N VAL A 134 9.63 15.01 4.41
CA VAL A 134 10.94 15.18 5.06
C VAL A 134 12.02 15.47 4.03
N LYS A 135 12.01 14.76 2.88
CA LYS A 135 12.99 15.03 1.81
C LYS A 135 12.81 16.42 1.24
N VAL A 136 11.60 16.80 0.83
CA VAL A 136 11.33 18.12 0.25
C VAL A 136 11.73 19.22 1.22
N PHE A 137 11.43 19.04 2.50
CA PHE A 137 11.84 19.99 3.54
C PHE A 137 13.36 20.07 3.66
N ALA A 138 14.07 18.94 3.66
CA ALA A 138 15.53 18.92 3.74
C ALA A 138 16.17 19.58 2.51
N ASP A 139 15.69 19.29 1.30
CA ASP A 139 16.20 19.89 0.06
C ASP A 139 16.01 21.41 0.01
N VAL A 140 14.93 21.93 0.61
CA VAL A 140 14.65 23.37 0.64
C VAL A 140 15.49 24.10 1.70
N PHE A 141 15.63 23.51 2.89
CA PHE A 141 16.28 24.20 4.03
C PHE A 141 17.76 23.91 4.18
N ARG A 142 18.26 22.81 3.62
CA ARG A 142 19.68 22.39 3.68
C ARG A 142 20.15 21.76 2.37
N PRO A 143 20.20 22.52 1.26
CA PRO A 143 20.53 21.95 -0.05
C PRO A 143 21.96 21.38 -0.13
N ASP A 144 22.91 21.90 0.66
CA ASP A 144 24.33 21.53 0.59
C ASP A 144 24.78 20.52 1.66
N ASP A 145 23.86 19.98 2.45
CA ASP A 145 24.22 19.07 3.53
C ASP A 145 24.32 17.62 3.02
N PRO A 146 25.46 16.92 3.21
CA PRO A 146 25.61 15.52 2.77
C PRO A 146 24.59 14.56 3.40
N SER A 147 23.96 14.94 4.50
CA SER A 147 22.86 14.16 5.11
C SER A 147 21.61 14.09 4.23
N THR A 148 21.39 15.06 3.33
CA THR A 148 20.27 15.04 2.37
C THR A 148 20.42 13.91 1.35
N LEU A 149 21.64 13.52 1.00
CA LEU A 149 21.93 12.39 0.12
C LEU A 149 21.53 11.05 0.77
N GLN A 150 21.73 10.91 2.08
CA GLN A 150 21.34 9.71 2.82
C GLN A 150 19.81 9.60 2.96
N LEU A 151 19.09 10.72 3.05
CA LEU A 151 17.62 10.75 3.06
C LEU A 151 17.03 10.18 1.77
N ARG A 152 17.78 10.24 0.66
CA ARG A 152 17.37 9.62 -0.60
C ARG A 152 17.21 8.11 -0.48
N ASP A 153 18.04 7.47 0.33
CA ASP A 153 17.99 6.02 0.52
C ASP A 153 16.75 5.57 1.31
N TYR A 154 16.18 6.45 2.15
CA TYR A 154 14.94 6.16 2.88
C TYR A 154 13.66 6.42 2.10
N LEU A 155 13.75 7.00 0.90
CA LEU A 155 12.57 7.26 0.05
C LEU A 155 11.90 5.99 -0.47
N PHE A 156 12.58 4.84 -0.43
CA PHE A 156 11.98 3.57 -0.81
C PHE A 156 10.74 3.22 0.04
N VAL A 157 10.57 3.83 1.21
CA VAL A 157 9.37 3.64 2.04
C VAL A 157 8.12 4.24 1.40
N SER A 158 8.25 5.26 0.52
CA SER A 158 7.08 5.86 -0.13
C SER A 158 6.75 5.20 -1.47
N PRO A 159 5.50 4.75 -1.69
CA PRO A 159 5.09 4.18 -2.97
C PRO A 159 5.16 5.20 -4.11
N PHE A 160 4.97 6.49 -3.80
CA PHE A 160 5.12 7.56 -4.78
C PHE A 160 6.57 7.70 -5.21
N ALA A 161 7.52 7.70 -4.28
CA ALA A 161 8.94 7.78 -4.61
C ALA A 161 9.40 6.54 -5.39
N ALA A 162 8.92 5.35 -5.01
CA ALA A 162 9.19 4.12 -5.76
C ALA A 162 8.64 4.19 -7.20
N SER A 163 7.45 4.77 -7.39
CA SER A 163 6.89 4.94 -8.74
C SER A 163 7.65 5.98 -9.58
N PHE A 164 8.18 7.04 -8.96
CA PHE A 164 8.99 8.05 -9.67
C PHE A 164 10.41 7.57 -9.96
N SER A 165 10.93 6.59 -9.25
CA SER A 165 12.25 6.03 -9.51
C SER A 165 12.28 5.13 -10.76
N LEU A 166 11.13 4.65 -11.23
CA LEU A 166 11.05 3.81 -12.42
C LEU A 166 11.13 4.68 -13.69
N PRO A 167 12.01 4.34 -14.67
CA PRO A 167 12.14 5.09 -15.90
C PRO A 167 10.88 4.91 -16.77
N LEU A 168 10.15 6.01 -17.01
CA LEU A 168 8.99 6.02 -17.90
C LEU A 168 9.36 6.19 -19.38
N VAL A 169 10.56 6.66 -19.66
CA VAL A 169 11.06 6.92 -21.01
C VAL A 169 12.51 6.50 -21.06
N ALA A 170 12.81 5.57 -21.93
CA ALA A 170 14.15 5.35 -22.39
C ALA A 170 14.54 6.55 -23.29
N GLU A 171 14.81 7.71 -22.70
CA GLU A 171 15.65 8.68 -23.39
C GLU A 171 17.01 8.02 -23.53
N ALA A 172 17.31 7.62 -24.77
CA ALA A 172 18.58 7.08 -25.18
C ALA A 172 19.67 8.19 -25.13
N SER A 173 19.91 8.72 -23.95
CA SER A 173 21.09 9.48 -23.66
C SER A 173 22.13 8.54 -23.06
N THR A 174 23.21 8.38 -23.77
CA THR A 174 24.36 7.48 -23.60
C THR A 174 25.11 7.60 -22.26
N GLU A 175 24.57 8.28 -21.25
CA GLU A 175 25.25 8.52 -19.97
C GLU A 175 24.71 7.72 -18.78
N THR A 176 23.72 6.86 -18.95
CA THR A 176 23.00 6.26 -17.80
C THR A 176 22.95 4.76 -17.75
N LEU A 177 24.05 4.07 -18.02
CA LEU A 177 24.15 2.60 -17.79
C LEU A 177 24.03 2.19 -16.31
N THR A 178 24.09 3.14 -15.37
CA THR A 178 23.98 2.88 -13.93
C THR A 178 22.57 3.06 -13.36
N GLN A 179 21.66 3.75 -14.08
CA GLN A 179 20.30 4.02 -13.59
C GLN A 179 19.37 2.79 -13.52
N PRO A 180 19.37 1.83 -14.44
CA PRO A 180 18.45 0.70 -14.37
C PRO A 180 18.69 -0.21 -13.15
N LEU A 181 19.93 -0.36 -12.71
CA LEU A 181 20.25 -1.18 -11.53
C LEU A 181 19.79 -0.52 -10.24
N TRP A 182 19.92 0.81 -10.14
CA TRP A 182 19.46 1.55 -8.96
C TRP A 182 17.92 1.55 -8.84
N ALA A 183 17.20 1.76 -9.93
CA ALA A 183 15.75 1.72 -9.97
C ALA A 183 15.21 0.31 -9.59
N ALA A 184 15.84 -0.75 -10.08
CA ALA A 184 15.48 -2.12 -9.73
C ALA A 184 15.72 -2.40 -8.23
N HIS A 185 16.81 -1.88 -7.67
CA HIS A 185 17.13 -2.07 -6.26
C HIS A 185 16.15 -1.34 -5.33
N THR A 186 15.77 -0.10 -5.66
CA THR A 186 14.77 0.66 -4.87
C THR A 186 13.39 0.03 -4.93
N THR A 187 12.96 -0.45 -6.10
CA THR A 187 11.68 -1.16 -6.26
C THR A 187 11.67 -2.48 -5.49
N ALA A 188 12.75 -3.26 -5.56
CA ALA A 188 12.88 -4.51 -4.81
C ALA A 188 12.89 -4.26 -3.29
N ALA A 189 13.59 -3.23 -2.84
CA ALA A 189 13.61 -2.83 -1.43
C ALA A 189 12.22 -2.39 -0.94
N PHE A 190 11.49 -1.63 -1.76
CA PHE A 190 10.11 -1.23 -1.49
C PHE A 190 9.21 -2.46 -1.34
N LEU A 191 9.19 -3.35 -2.33
CA LEU A 191 8.36 -4.56 -2.32
C LEU A 191 8.70 -5.46 -1.13
N GLY A 192 9.98 -5.66 -0.86
CA GLY A 192 10.45 -6.47 0.28
C GLY A 192 10.03 -5.87 1.63
N PHE A 193 10.20 -4.56 1.81
CA PHE A 193 9.82 -3.86 3.03
C PHE A 193 8.32 -3.99 3.32
N TYR A 194 7.47 -3.69 2.32
CA TYR A 194 6.03 -3.75 2.50
C TYR A 194 5.50 -5.17 2.65
N PHE A 195 6.10 -6.13 1.95
CA PHE A 195 5.75 -7.54 2.13
C PHE A 195 6.02 -8.03 3.56
N VAL A 196 7.18 -7.67 4.13
CA VAL A 196 7.50 -7.97 5.53
C VAL A 196 6.56 -7.24 6.48
N LEU A 197 6.29 -5.96 6.24
CA LEU A 197 5.36 -5.16 7.03
C LEU A 197 3.97 -5.79 7.06
N ASP A 198 3.44 -6.22 5.90
CA ASP A 198 2.13 -6.86 5.81
C ASP A 198 2.07 -8.18 6.56
N ILE A 199 3.11 -9.02 6.48
CA ILE A 199 3.21 -10.26 7.26
C ILE A 199 3.20 -9.97 8.76
N VAL A 200 3.99 -8.99 9.20
CA VAL A 200 4.05 -8.59 10.62
C VAL A 200 2.70 -8.06 11.09
N LEU A 201 2.06 -7.19 10.30
CA LEU A 201 0.73 -6.66 10.61
C LEU A 201 -0.32 -7.76 10.70
N LEU A 202 -0.34 -8.69 9.73
CA LEU A 202 -1.26 -9.83 9.73
C LEU A 202 -1.04 -10.72 10.96
N GLY A 203 0.21 -11.00 11.30
CA GLY A 203 0.56 -11.74 12.51
C GLY A 203 0.07 -11.03 13.78
N PHE A 204 0.25 -9.72 13.84
CA PHE A 204 -0.19 -8.92 14.99
C PHE A 204 -1.73 -8.81 15.07
N ILE A 205 -2.42 -8.68 13.94
CA ILE A 205 -3.90 -8.73 13.86
C ILE A 205 -4.40 -10.08 14.42
N MET A 206 -3.80 -11.18 13.99
CA MET A 206 -4.16 -12.51 14.46
C MET A 206 -3.93 -12.67 15.96
N TRP A 207 -2.78 -12.23 16.44
CA TRP A 207 -2.47 -12.28 17.86
C TRP A 207 -3.48 -11.44 18.67
N LEU A 208 -3.74 -10.20 18.24
CA LEU A 208 -4.67 -9.31 18.93
C LEU A 208 -6.09 -9.88 18.95
N PHE A 209 -6.51 -10.44 17.81
CA PHE A 209 -7.83 -11.05 17.67
C PHE A 209 -7.97 -12.28 18.56
N SER A 210 -6.96 -13.15 18.65
CA SER A 210 -6.96 -14.33 19.50
C SER A 210 -6.94 -13.97 20.99
N VAL A 211 -6.20 -12.93 21.39
CA VAL A 211 -6.14 -12.47 22.79
C VAL A 211 -7.47 -11.84 23.23
N ARG A 212 -8.01 -10.95 22.42
CA ARG A 212 -9.33 -10.33 22.72
C ARG A 212 -10.47 -11.35 22.73
N TRP A 213 -10.34 -12.40 21.95
CA TRP A 213 -11.33 -13.47 21.88
C TRP A 213 -11.33 -14.37 23.11
N ARG A 214 -10.17 -14.65 23.69
CA ARG A 214 -10.07 -15.43 24.94
C ARG A 214 -10.63 -14.69 26.16
N VAL A 215 -10.70 -13.37 26.09
CA VAL A 215 -11.24 -12.53 27.18
C VAL A 215 -12.78 -12.40 27.10
N ALA A 216 -13.38 -12.73 25.95
CA ALA A 216 -14.83 -12.66 25.74
C ALA A 216 -15.55 -14.01 25.97
N LEU A 217 -14.82 -15.10 26.21
CA LEU A 217 -15.30 -16.40 26.68
C LEU A 217 -15.04 -16.54 28.18
#